data_b74fe98cc2ba75e2842eb85ee64c5ff4
#
_entry.id   b74fe98cc2ba75e2842eb85ee64c5ff4
#
_cell.length_a   1.000
_cell.length_b   1.000
_cell.length_c   1.000
_cell.angle_alpha   90.00
_cell.angle_beta   90.00
_cell.angle_gamma   90.00
#
_symmetry.space_group_name_H-M   'P 1'
#
loop_
_entity.id
_entity.type
_entity.pdbx_description
1 polymer ?
#
loop_
_entity_poly.entity_id
_entity_poly.type
_entity_poly.pdbx_seq_one_letter_code
_entity_poly.pdbx_strand_id
1 'polypeptide(L)'
;MTNTVLISQTVAILIDGNNIERSIHSESKSEKTMLNIDTLIPKLLGNRSLNRLIYFREGLKISSKLAERLHQNYHGSVRPCHKSADIPLSIKATQLSAKVDTIIILSGDSDYIELVRHLKSEGVRVEICAVKKTTAAILEEEADHYHPITNEDWFDYSPAKKKRSRKKSEN
;
A
#
# COMPACT_ATOMS: atom_id res chain seq x y z
N MET A 1 17.94 24.37 28.36
CA MET A 1 18.10 23.45 27.21
C MET A 1 17.02 22.40 27.28
N THR A 2 16.10 22.39 26.36
CA THR A 2 15.13 21.30 26.23
C THR A 2 15.88 20.10 25.64
N ASN A 3 16.05 19.04 26.43
CA ASN A 3 16.59 17.77 25.92
C ASN A 3 15.58 17.16 24.96
N THR A 4 15.80 17.33 23.67
CA THR A 4 14.99 16.64 22.65
C THR A 4 15.40 15.18 22.61
N VAL A 5 14.51 14.30 23.00
CA VAL A 5 14.71 12.85 22.83
C VAL A 5 14.46 12.50 21.39
N LEU A 6 15.49 12.02 20.71
CA LEU A 6 15.36 11.48 19.36
C LEU A 6 14.93 10.01 19.45
N ILE A 7 13.73 9.71 18.97
CA ILE A 7 13.23 8.34 18.89
C ILE A 7 13.42 7.86 17.46
N SER A 8 14.20 6.79 17.29
CA SER A 8 14.29 6.10 16.01
C SER A 8 12.96 5.40 15.73
N GLN A 9 12.39 5.65 14.56
CA GLN A 9 11.14 5.02 14.14
C GLN A 9 11.30 4.46 12.74
N THR A 10 11.17 3.17 12.62
CA THR A 10 11.21 2.46 11.35
C THR A 10 9.83 1.91 11.00
N VAL A 11 9.44 2.03 9.74
CA VAL A 11 8.13 1.66 9.24
C VAL A 11 8.26 0.67 8.10
N ALA A 12 7.50 -0.41 8.16
CA ALA A 12 7.23 -1.26 7.00
C ALA A 12 5.81 -0.97 6.47
N ILE A 13 5.67 -0.85 5.16
CA ILE A 13 4.39 -0.64 4.49
C ILE A 13 4.09 -1.87 3.63
N LEU A 14 2.97 -2.52 3.92
CA LEU A 14 2.51 -3.72 3.23
C LEU A 14 1.16 -3.45 2.58
N ILE A 15 1.10 -3.58 1.27
CA ILE A 15 -0.08 -3.20 0.47
C ILE A 15 -0.75 -4.46 -0.06
N ASP A 16 -2.01 -4.67 0.33
CA ASP A 16 -2.91 -5.61 -0.35
C ASP A 16 -3.45 -4.95 -1.63
N GLY A 17 -2.71 -5.16 -2.72
CA GLY A 17 -2.94 -4.43 -3.96
C GLY A 17 -4.33 -4.62 -4.53
N ASN A 18 -4.84 -5.85 -4.53
CA ASN A 18 -6.17 -6.13 -5.08
C ASN A 18 -7.30 -5.56 -4.22
N ASN A 19 -7.17 -5.59 -2.90
CA ASN A 19 -8.15 -4.97 -2.00
C ASN A 19 -8.20 -3.45 -2.22
N ILE A 20 -7.06 -2.78 -2.21
CA ILE A 20 -6.98 -1.33 -2.39
C ILE A 20 -7.45 -0.90 -3.78
N GLU A 21 -7.04 -1.60 -4.84
CA GLU A 21 -7.49 -1.32 -6.20
C GLU A 21 -9.02 -1.43 -6.33
N ARG A 22 -9.62 -2.52 -5.84
CA ARG A 22 -11.08 -2.69 -5.84
C ARG A 22 -11.80 -1.60 -5.06
N SER A 23 -11.28 -1.23 -3.91
CA SER A 23 -11.85 -0.18 -3.06
C SER A 23 -11.82 1.19 -3.74
N ILE A 24 -10.71 1.54 -4.37
CA ILE A 24 -10.56 2.79 -5.11
C ILE A 24 -11.49 2.81 -6.33
N HIS A 25 -11.55 1.72 -7.10
CA HIS A 25 -12.46 1.61 -8.26
C HIS A 25 -13.93 1.76 -7.85
N SER A 26 -14.32 1.16 -6.73
CA SER A 26 -15.67 1.29 -6.19
C SER A 26 -15.99 2.73 -5.78
N GLU A 27 -15.06 3.41 -5.12
CA GLU A 27 -15.28 4.77 -4.62
C GLU A 27 -15.22 5.81 -5.74
N SER A 28 -14.24 5.71 -6.64
CA SER A 28 -14.07 6.60 -7.78
C SER A 28 -15.08 6.33 -8.92
N LYS A 29 -15.74 5.17 -8.88
CA LYS A 29 -16.62 4.66 -9.96
C LYS A 29 -15.90 4.52 -11.31
N SER A 30 -14.61 4.25 -11.30
CA SER A 30 -13.78 4.10 -12.48
C SER A 30 -12.70 3.04 -12.28
N GLU A 31 -12.64 2.08 -13.19
CA GLU A 31 -11.57 1.06 -13.24
C GLU A 31 -10.23 1.61 -13.74
N LYS A 32 -10.19 2.87 -14.17
CA LYS A 32 -8.97 3.54 -14.64
C LYS A 32 -8.26 4.28 -13.52
N THR A 33 -8.85 4.32 -12.34
CA THR A 33 -8.27 5.03 -11.19
C THR A 33 -7.20 4.16 -10.54
N MET A 34 -6.06 4.76 -10.24
CA MET A 34 -4.92 4.11 -9.62
C MET A 34 -4.47 4.85 -8.38
N LEU A 35 -3.96 4.11 -7.39
CA LEU A 35 -3.35 4.67 -6.20
C LEU A 35 -2.13 5.52 -6.56
N ASN A 36 -2.08 6.75 -6.05
CA ASN A 36 -0.93 7.62 -6.19
C ASN A 36 0.06 7.35 -5.04
N ILE A 37 0.97 6.44 -5.28
CA ILE A 37 1.98 6.01 -4.30
C ILE A 37 2.89 7.17 -3.92
N ASP A 38 3.26 8.02 -4.88
CA ASP A 38 4.17 9.14 -4.65
C ASP A 38 3.57 10.23 -3.75
N THR A 39 2.25 10.34 -3.71
CA THR A 39 1.53 11.21 -2.77
C THR A 39 1.32 10.51 -1.42
N LEU A 40 0.93 9.25 -1.44
CA LEU A 40 0.50 8.53 -0.25
C LEU A 40 1.67 8.14 0.67
N ILE A 41 2.76 7.60 0.12
CA ILE A 41 3.87 7.10 0.95
C ILE A 41 4.50 8.18 1.83
N PRO A 42 4.86 9.37 1.32
CA PRO A 42 5.37 10.44 2.20
C PRO A 42 4.38 10.86 3.28
N LYS A 43 3.09 10.89 2.95
CA LYS A 43 2.02 11.22 3.90
C LYS A 43 1.90 10.19 5.02
N LEU A 44 2.02 8.90 4.70
CA LEU A 44 1.99 7.82 5.69
C LEU A 44 3.21 7.81 6.59
N LEU A 45 4.38 8.08 6.04
CA LEU A 45 5.63 8.06 6.80
C LEU A 45 5.75 9.25 7.75
N GLY A 46 5.37 10.45 7.32
CA GLY A 46 5.70 11.67 8.06
C GLY A 46 7.21 11.79 8.24
N ASN A 47 7.68 11.90 9.47
CA ASN A 47 9.10 12.00 9.81
C ASN A 47 9.77 10.64 10.09
N ARG A 48 9.09 9.55 9.80
CA ARG A 48 9.58 8.19 10.07
C ARG A 48 10.36 7.65 8.88
N SER A 49 11.25 6.70 9.15
CA SER A 49 12.08 6.05 8.13
C SER A 49 11.39 4.83 7.55
N LEU A 50 11.40 4.71 6.22
CA LEU A 50 10.90 3.53 5.54
C LEU A 50 11.95 2.41 5.57
N ASN A 51 11.60 1.28 6.20
CA ASN A 51 12.41 0.07 6.20
C ASN A 51 12.08 -0.83 5.00
N ARG A 52 10.78 -1.04 4.75
CA ARG A 52 10.31 -1.96 3.71
C ARG A 52 8.99 -1.48 3.12
N LEU A 53 8.87 -1.59 1.79
CA LEU A 53 7.62 -1.38 1.05
C LEU A 53 7.39 -2.58 0.14
N ILE A 54 6.27 -3.29 0.33
CA ILE A 54 5.91 -4.43 -0.51
C ILE A 54 4.45 -4.29 -0.96
N TYR A 55 4.27 -4.39 -2.26
CA TYR A 55 2.96 -4.42 -2.90
C TYR A 55 2.62 -5.86 -3.27
N PHE A 56 1.65 -6.44 -2.60
CA PHE A 56 1.17 -7.79 -2.86
C PHE A 56 0.06 -7.74 -3.91
N ARG A 57 0.14 -8.60 -4.90
CA ARG A 57 -0.85 -8.67 -5.97
C ARG A 57 -1.17 -10.11 -6.33
N GLU A 58 -2.45 -10.40 -6.47
CA GLU A 58 -2.94 -11.70 -6.93
C GLU A 58 -2.59 -11.91 -8.40
N GLY A 59 -2.22 -13.16 -8.74
CA GLY A 59 -1.86 -13.56 -10.09
C GLY A 59 -0.42 -13.24 -10.49
N LEU A 60 -0.08 -13.64 -11.72
CA LEU A 60 1.29 -13.53 -12.23
C LEU A 60 1.53 -12.29 -13.10
N LYS A 61 0.47 -11.58 -13.47
CA LYS A 61 0.57 -10.38 -14.30
C LYS A 61 0.80 -9.15 -13.42
N ILE A 62 2.05 -8.74 -13.35
CA ILE A 62 2.46 -7.54 -12.62
C ILE A 62 2.79 -6.45 -13.63
N SER A 63 2.31 -5.22 -13.37
CA SER A 63 2.73 -4.07 -14.14
C SER A 63 4.22 -3.80 -13.91
N SER A 64 5.01 -3.88 -14.98
CA SER A 64 6.44 -3.56 -14.92
C SER A 64 6.70 -2.12 -14.48
N LYS A 65 5.84 -1.19 -14.88
CA LYS A 65 5.93 0.23 -14.48
C LYS A 65 5.73 0.43 -12.98
N LEU A 66 4.76 -0.28 -12.39
CA LEU A 66 4.54 -0.22 -10.95
C LEU A 66 5.75 -0.78 -10.20
N ALA A 67 6.24 -1.96 -10.59
CA ALA A 67 7.39 -2.58 -9.97
C ALA A 67 8.65 -1.70 -10.07
N GLU A 68 8.90 -1.11 -11.23
CA GLU A 68 10.02 -0.21 -11.46
C GLU A 68 9.94 1.06 -10.59
N ARG A 69 8.79 1.71 -10.53
CA ARG A 69 8.60 2.92 -9.69
C ARG A 69 8.78 2.62 -8.20
N LEU A 70 8.24 1.50 -7.71
CA LEU A 70 8.43 1.10 -6.33
C LEU A 70 9.90 0.83 -6.02
N HIS A 71 10.60 0.15 -6.92
CA HIS A 71 12.01 -0.15 -6.74
C HIS A 71 12.88 1.12 -6.77
N GLN A 72 12.72 1.98 -7.77
CA GLN A 72 13.54 3.18 -7.94
C GLN A 72 13.32 4.21 -6.84
N ASN A 73 12.08 4.47 -6.45
CA ASN A 73 11.76 5.56 -5.53
C ASN A 73 11.76 5.16 -4.06
N TYR A 74 11.50 3.88 -3.76
CA TYR A 74 11.28 3.41 -2.38
C TYR A 74 12.06 2.15 -2.03
N HIS A 75 12.90 1.65 -2.93
CA HIS A 75 13.53 0.32 -2.80
C HIS A 75 12.50 -0.78 -2.48
N GLY A 76 11.30 -0.58 -2.96
CA GLY A 76 10.16 -1.48 -2.77
C GLY A 76 10.11 -2.60 -3.79
N SER A 77 9.20 -3.52 -3.58
CA SER A 77 8.97 -4.66 -4.48
C SER A 77 7.50 -4.94 -4.67
N VAL A 78 7.17 -5.56 -5.80
CA VAL A 78 5.86 -6.17 -6.05
C VAL A 78 6.01 -7.67 -5.86
N ARG A 79 5.13 -8.27 -5.08
CA ARG A 79 5.14 -9.70 -4.81
C ARG A 79 3.87 -10.35 -5.36
N PRO A 80 3.98 -11.24 -6.37
CA PRO A 80 2.84 -11.99 -6.87
C PRO A 80 2.40 -13.02 -5.84
N CYS A 81 1.08 -13.19 -5.72
CA CYS A 81 0.45 -14.17 -4.85
C CYS A 81 -0.32 -15.19 -5.68
N HIS A 82 -0.29 -16.47 -5.27
CA HIS A 82 -0.98 -17.55 -5.98
C HIS A 82 -2.51 -17.32 -6.01
N LYS A 83 -3.06 -16.90 -4.86
CA LYS A 83 -4.47 -16.54 -4.70
C LYS A 83 -4.55 -15.18 -4.01
N SER A 84 -5.15 -15.13 -2.84
CA SER A 84 -5.25 -13.93 -2.01
C SER A 84 -3.89 -13.48 -1.45
N ALA A 85 -3.76 -12.19 -1.20
CA ALA A 85 -2.61 -11.61 -0.52
C ALA A 85 -2.57 -11.90 1.00
N ASP A 86 -3.66 -12.36 1.61
CA ASP A 86 -3.85 -12.47 3.06
C ASP A 86 -2.73 -13.27 3.74
N ILE A 87 -2.45 -14.46 3.24
CA ILE A 87 -1.41 -15.33 3.84
C ILE A 87 -0.01 -14.79 3.56
N PRO A 88 0.40 -14.48 2.31
CA PRO A 88 1.73 -13.94 2.04
C PRO A 88 2.04 -12.63 2.78
N LEU A 89 1.06 -11.72 2.85
CA LEU A 89 1.20 -10.46 3.58
C LEU A 89 1.34 -10.72 5.08
N SER A 90 0.50 -11.59 5.65
CA SER A 90 0.54 -11.91 7.08
C SER A 90 1.85 -12.58 7.49
N ILE A 91 2.38 -13.49 6.68
CA ILE A 91 3.70 -14.10 6.92
C ILE A 91 4.78 -13.02 6.91
N LYS A 92 4.78 -12.14 5.91
CA LYS A 92 5.78 -11.07 5.82
C LYS A 92 5.69 -10.09 6.98
N ALA A 93 4.49 -9.69 7.38
CA ALA A 93 4.27 -8.82 8.53
C ALA A 93 4.84 -9.44 9.82
N THR A 94 4.57 -10.71 10.04
CA THR A 94 5.09 -11.44 11.20
C THR A 94 6.61 -11.52 11.18
N GLN A 95 7.23 -11.75 10.02
CA GLN A 95 8.70 -11.74 9.88
C GLN A 95 9.32 -10.36 10.16
N LEU A 96 8.61 -9.28 9.81
CA LEU A 96 9.08 -7.91 10.01
C LEU A 96 8.84 -7.39 11.43
N SER A 97 7.98 -8.02 12.21
CA SER A 97 7.58 -7.57 13.54
C SER A 97 8.76 -7.36 14.51
N ALA A 98 9.82 -8.14 14.37
CA ALA A 98 11.04 -8.01 15.16
C ALA A 98 12.05 -6.97 14.61
N LYS A 99 11.78 -6.38 13.45
CA LYS A 99 12.74 -5.54 12.72
C LYS A 99 12.30 -4.09 12.56
N VAL A 100 11.04 -3.79 12.81
CA VAL A 100 10.46 -2.45 12.63
C VAL A 100 9.64 -2.05 13.85
N ASP A 101 9.48 -0.74 14.05
CA ASP A 101 8.68 -0.19 15.15
C ASP A 101 7.19 -0.14 14.77
N THR A 102 6.90 0.10 13.51
CA THR A 102 5.54 0.26 12.98
C THR A 102 5.35 -0.56 11.70
N ILE A 103 4.19 -1.19 11.59
CA ILE A 103 3.72 -1.79 10.33
C ILE A 103 2.44 -1.09 9.91
N ILE A 104 2.43 -0.56 8.69
CA ILE A 104 1.24 0.01 8.05
C ILE A 104 0.71 -1.00 7.05
N ILE A 105 -0.53 -1.42 7.23
CA ILE A 105 -1.21 -2.35 6.32
C ILE A 105 -2.21 -1.55 5.49
N LEU A 106 -2.06 -1.58 4.18
CA LEU A 106 -3.01 -1.00 3.24
C LEU A 106 -4.03 -2.05 2.84
N SER A 107 -5.08 -2.15 3.60
CA SER A 107 -6.28 -2.97 3.33
C SER A 107 -7.40 -2.58 4.29
N GLY A 108 -8.63 -2.67 3.82
CA GLY A 108 -9.84 -2.53 4.63
C GLY A 108 -10.49 -3.86 5.02
N ASP A 109 -9.84 -4.97 4.69
CA ASP A 109 -10.39 -6.31 4.86
C ASP A 109 -10.32 -6.79 6.31
N SER A 110 -11.46 -7.20 6.86
CA SER A 110 -11.56 -7.75 8.22
C SER A 110 -10.75 -9.03 8.44
N ASP A 111 -10.35 -9.72 7.39
CA ASP A 111 -9.51 -10.93 7.48
C ASP A 111 -8.14 -10.65 8.10
N TYR A 112 -7.71 -9.38 8.11
CA TYR A 112 -6.47 -8.97 8.78
C TYR A 112 -6.59 -8.71 10.28
N ILE A 113 -7.77 -8.87 10.88
CA ILE A 113 -7.97 -8.53 12.30
C ILE A 113 -7.06 -9.35 13.23
N GLU A 114 -6.93 -10.65 12.97
CA GLU A 114 -6.06 -11.51 13.78
C GLU A 114 -4.58 -11.17 13.60
N LEU A 115 -4.19 -10.74 12.39
CA LEU A 115 -2.83 -10.23 12.15
C LEU A 115 -2.55 -8.96 12.96
N VAL A 116 -3.49 -8.01 12.96
CA VAL A 116 -3.35 -6.76 13.73
C VAL A 116 -3.19 -7.07 15.22
N ARG A 117 -4.03 -7.94 15.76
CA ARG A 117 -3.96 -8.36 17.17
C ARG A 117 -2.64 -9.04 17.50
N HIS A 118 -2.18 -9.93 16.63
CA HIS A 118 -0.90 -10.61 16.79
C HIS A 118 0.28 -9.63 16.82
N LEU A 119 0.36 -8.74 15.83
CA LEU A 119 1.44 -7.75 15.75
C LEU A 119 1.46 -6.83 16.97
N LYS A 120 0.31 -6.37 17.43
CA LYS A 120 0.19 -5.56 18.65
C LYS A 120 0.68 -6.32 19.88
N SER A 121 0.38 -7.61 19.99
CA SER A 121 0.85 -8.46 21.08
C SER A 121 2.38 -8.64 21.07
N GLU A 122 3.01 -8.55 19.90
CA GLU A 122 4.47 -8.54 19.73
C GLU A 122 5.12 -7.15 19.98
N GLY A 123 4.34 -6.15 20.36
CA GLY A 123 4.82 -4.82 20.66
C GLY A 123 4.99 -3.91 19.44
N VAL A 124 4.48 -4.29 18.28
CA VAL A 124 4.51 -3.49 17.07
C VAL A 124 3.33 -2.51 17.06
N ARG A 125 3.59 -1.25 16.72
CA ARG A 125 2.54 -0.30 16.39
C ARG A 125 1.93 -0.67 15.03
N VAL A 126 0.63 -0.82 14.95
CA VAL A 126 -0.07 -1.20 13.72
C VAL A 126 -0.97 -0.07 13.26
N GLU A 127 -0.76 0.39 12.04
CA GLU A 127 -1.59 1.39 11.39
C GLU A 127 -2.29 0.77 10.19
N ILE A 128 -3.53 1.16 9.96
CA ILE A 128 -4.34 0.73 8.81
C ILE A 128 -4.53 1.93 7.88
N CYS A 129 -4.38 1.70 6.59
CA CYS A 129 -4.65 2.69 5.56
C CYS A 129 -5.58 2.08 4.51
N ALA A 130 -6.76 2.66 4.35
CA ALA A 130 -7.75 2.14 3.42
C ALA A 130 -8.81 3.19 3.04
N VAL A 131 -9.63 2.87 2.04
CA VAL A 131 -10.80 3.68 1.69
C VAL A 131 -11.87 3.50 2.76
N LYS A 132 -12.30 4.60 3.38
CA LYS A 132 -13.21 4.58 4.55
C LYS A 132 -14.46 3.74 4.33
N LYS A 133 -15.08 3.89 3.19
CA LYS A 133 -16.36 3.24 2.87
C LYS A 133 -16.27 1.71 2.77
N THR A 134 -15.09 1.18 2.45
CA THR A 134 -14.83 -0.25 2.29
C THR A 134 -14.00 -0.84 3.42
N THR A 135 -13.75 -0.06 4.48
CA THR A 135 -12.99 -0.52 5.64
C THR A 135 -13.94 -1.13 6.68
N ALA A 136 -13.63 -2.33 7.14
CA ALA A 136 -14.34 -2.95 8.25
C ALA A 136 -14.15 -2.14 9.53
N ALA A 137 -15.24 -1.81 10.22
CA ALA A 137 -15.21 -0.99 11.43
C ALA A 137 -14.29 -1.58 12.51
N ILE A 138 -14.34 -2.90 12.71
CA ILE A 138 -13.49 -3.59 13.68
C ILE A 138 -12.00 -3.44 13.38
N LEU A 139 -11.61 -3.37 12.11
CA LEU A 139 -10.21 -3.20 11.72
C LEU A 139 -9.72 -1.79 12.06
N GLU A 140 -10.55 -0.79 11.82
CA GLU A 140 -10.27 0.60 12.17
C GLU A 140 -10.14 0.78 13.70
N GLU A 141 -11.02 0.16 14.46
CA GLU A 141 -11.02 0.24 15.93
C GLU A 141 -9.79 -0.45 16.56
N GLU A 142 -9.37 -1.60 16.02
CA GLU A 142 -8.21 -2.36 16.53
C GLU A 142 -6.86 -1.71 16.18
N ALA A 143 -6.78 -0.95 15.07
CA ALA A 143 -5.54 -0.28 14.69
C ALA A 143 -5.13 0.79 15.69
N ASP A 144 -3.82 0.97 15.88
CA ASP A 144 -3.30 2.08 16.68
C ASP A 144 -3.54 3.44 16.01
N HIS A 145 -3.60 3.45 14.70
CA HIS A 145 -3.97 4.62 13.90
C HIS A 145 -4.60 4.21 12.57
N TYR A 146 -5.51 5.04 12.09
CA TYR A 146 -6.20 4.85 10.81
C TYR A 146 -5.93 6.03 9.87
N HIS A 147 -5.50 5.71 8.65
CA HIS A 147 -5.27 6.68 7.58
C HIS A 147 -6.32 6.47 6.48
N PRO A 148 -7.27 7.38 6.29
CA PRO A 148 -8.21 7.26 5.18
C PRO A 148 -7.53 7.57 3.85
N ILE A 149 -7.76 6.72 2.84
CA ILE A 149 -7.44 7.02 1.44
C ILE A 149 -8.58 7.88 0.89
N THR A 150 -8.24 9.04 0.35
CA THR A 150 -9.18 10.01 -0.21
C THR A 150 -8.92 10.22 -1.70
N ASN A 151 -9.76 11.03 -2.34
CA ASN A 151 -9.61 11.40 -3.74
C ASN A 151 -8.30 12.13 -4.08
N GLU A 152 -7.58 12.63 -3.08
CA GLU A 152 -6.24 13.21 -3.27
C GLU A 152 -5.15 12.15 -3.44
N ASP A 153 -5.45 10.91 -3.05
CA ASP A 153 -4.50 9.81 -3.01
C ASP A 153 -4.58 8.89 -4.25
N TRP A 154 -5.39 9.23 -5.24
CA TRP A 154 -5.48 8.49 -6.49
C TRP A 154 -5.56 9.41 -7.72
N PHE A 155 -5.34 8.84 -8.89
CA PHE A 155 -5.43 9.54 -10.16
C PHE A 155 -6.02 8.62 -11.25
N ASP A 156 -6.58 9.23 -12.29
CA ASP A 156 -7.08 8.49 -13.45
C ASP A 156 -5.93 8.20 -14.42
N TYR A 157 -5.73 6.91 -14.72
CA TYR A 157 -4.75 6.48 -15.70
C TYR A 157 -5.33 6.58 -17.10
N SER A 158 -4.79 7.51 -17.88
CA SER A 158 -5.04 7.59 -19.33
C SER A 158 -3.83 7.02 -20.06
N PRO A 159 -3.93 5.84 -20.71
CA PRO A 159 -2.83 5.35 -21.52
C PRO A 159 -2.54 6.36 -22.64
N ALA A 160 -1.27 6.73 -22.79
CA ALA A 160 -0.85 7.64 -23.87
C ALA A 160 -1.37 7.12 -25.20
N LYS A 161 -2.15 7.92 -25.93
CA LYS A 161 -2.62 7.59 -27.28
C LYS A 161 -1.39 7.27 -28.12
N LYS A 162 -1.24 6.03 -28.58
CA LYS A 162 -0.24 5.69 -29.59
C LYS A 162 -0.44 6.62 -30.77
N LYS A 163 0.50 7.52 -31.05
CA LYS A 163 0.51 8.29 -32.27
C LYS A 163 0.48 7.31 -33.44
N ARG A 164 -0.63 7.22 -34.15
CA ARG A 164 -0.70 6.52 -35.44
C ARG A 164 0.34 7.17 -36.34
N SER A 165 1.42 6.48 -36.64
CA SER A 165 2.33 6.89 -37.69
C SER A 165 1.54 6.91 -39.00
N ARG A 166 1.30 8.09 -39.54
CA ARG A 166 0.83 8.27 -40.93
C ARG A 166 1.91 7.66 -41.82
N LYS A 167 1.66 6.49 -42.38
CA LYS A 167 2.42 6.06 -43.55
C LYS A 167 2.16 7.12 -44.66
N LYS A 168 3.19 7.86 -45.02
CA LYS A 168 3.23 8.57 -46.27
C LYS A 168 3.18 7.54 -47.39
N SER A 169 2.15 7.53 -48.17
CA SER A 169 2.13 6.92 -49.49
C SER A 169 2.93 7.82 -50.39
N GLU A 170 4.13 7.41 -50.77
CA GLU A 170 4.83 7.96 -51.91
C GLU A 170 4.27 7.27 -53.18
N ASN A 171 3.69 8.08 -54.10
CA ASN A 171 3.52 7.74 -55.49
C ASN A 171 4.80 8.07 -56.22
#